data_732dbab6275c37c09a610e5a6f3f1932
#
_entry.id   732dbab6275c37c09a610e5a6f3f1932
#
_cell.length_a   1.000
_cell.length_b   1.000
_cell.length_c   1.000
_cell.angle_alpha   90.00
_cell.angle_beta   90.00
_cell.angle_gamma   90.00
#
_symmetry.space_group_name_H-M   'P 1'
#
loop_
_entity.id
_entity.type
_entity.pdbx_description
1 polymer ?
#
loop_
_entity_poly.entity_id
_entity_poly.type
_entity_poly.pdbx_seq_one_letter_code
_entity_poly.pdbx_strand_id
1 'polypeptide(L)'
;MKKTIAILTLIMLPLLAGAGNRIIVSKKQLKLYVVDEKNDTVFQCPIACGENLGNKTRIGDKKTPEGTFNIIKMYDATSWKHDFKDGKGMRLGAYGPLFFRLNVPGFNDIGLHGTIFPESIGTRSSEGCVRMRNEDIKRLYPYCFIGMTVTIEKDEL
;
A
#
# COMPACT_ATOMS: atom_id res chain seq x y z
N MET A 1 30.12 -32.49 45.60
CA MET A 1 28.83 -32.44 44.84
C MET A 1 28.83 -31.19 43.95
N LYS A 2 29.04 -31.36 42.65
CA LYS A 2 29.04 -30.24 41.67
C LYS A 2 27.62 -30.09 41.14
N LYS A 3 26.98 -28.94 41.40
CA LYS A 3 25.65 -28.62 40.85
C LYS A 3 25.83 -28.08 39.44
N THR A 4 25.41 -28.85 38.44
CA THR A 4 25.36 -28.40 37.03
C THR A 4 24.11 -27.54 36.85
N ILE A 5 24.31 -26.26 36.60
CA ILE A 5 23.22 -25.33 36.22
C ILE A 5 23.01 -25.48 34.73
N ALA A 6 21.88 -26.05 34.33
CA ALA A 6 21.44 -26.07 32.93
C ALA A 6 20.88 -24.68 32.54
N ILE A 7 21.62 -23.97 31.69
CA ILE A 7 21.15 -22.73 31.10
C ILE A 7 20.18 -23.09 29.95
N LEU A 8 18.88 -22.90 30.20
CA LEU A 8 17.85 -23.05 29.20
C LEU A 8 17.90 -21.82 28.28
N THR A 9 18.57 -21.96 27.14
CA THR A 9 18.59 -20.91 26.09
C THR A 9 17.23 -20.87 25.42
N LEU A 10 16.42 -19.89 25.78
CA LEU A 10 15.15 -19.60 25.12
C LEU A 10 15.47 -19.05 23.72
N ILE A 11 15.41 -19.91 22.70
CA ILE A 11 15.50 -19.49 21.30
C ILE A 11 14.19 -18.75 20.98
N MET A 12 14.24 -17.42 21.02
CA MET A 12 13.19 -16.59 20.40
C MET A 12 13.25 -16.82 18.88
N LEU A 13 12.38 -17.72 18.38
CA LEU A 13 12.09 -17.74 16.94
C LEU A 13 11.54 -16.35 16.58
N PRO A 14 12.09 -15.69 15.55
CA PRO A 14 11.44 -14.51 15.03
C PRO A 14 10.06 -14.96 14.54
N LEU A 15 9.01 -14.42 15.16
CA LEU A 15 7.66 -14.55 14.66
C LEU A 15 7.70 -14.04 13.20
N LEU A 16 7.53 -14.92 12.21
CA LEU A 16 7.27 -14.52 10.83
C LEU A 16 5.88 -13.85 10.83
N ALA A 17 5.83 -12.64 11.37
CA ALA A 17 4.66 -11.81 11.29
C ALA A 17 4.51 -11.40 9.82
N GLY A 18 3.55 -12.00 9.12
CA GLY A 18 3.16 -11.51 7.83
C GLY A 18 2.94 -12.52 6.70
N ALA A 19 3.40 -13.78 6.79
CA ALA A 19 3.32 -14.73 5.66
C ALA A 19 1.88 -15.03 5.18
N GLY A 20 0.87 -14.77 6.00
CA GLY A 20 -0.56 -14.94 5.67
C GLY A 20 -1.36 -13.65 5.55
N ASN A 21 -0.72 -12.49 5.75
CA ASN A 21 -1.42 -11.21 5.63
C ASN A 21 -1.73 -10.89 4.17
N ARG A 22 -2.86 -10.21 3.94
CA ARG A 22 -3.22 -9.62 2.65
C ARG A 22 -3.79 -8.22 2.83
N ILE A 23 -3.71 -7.42 1.78
CA ILE A 23 -4.28 -6.07 1.75
C ILE A 23 -5.63 -6.11 1.04
N ILE A 24 -6.61 -5.40 1.61
CA ILE A 24 -7.89 -5.09 1.00
C ILE A 24 -7.99 -3.56 0.87
N VAL A 25 -8.27 -3.08 -0.34
CA VAL A 25 -8.50 -1.67 -0.63
C VAL A 25 -9.97 -1.48 -0.99
N SER A 26 -10.70 -0.80 -0.13
CA SER A 26 -12.09 -0.41 -0.38
C SER A 26 -12.14 1.00 -0.94
N LYS A 27 -12.40 1.12 -2.24
CA LYS A 27 -12.58 2.41 -2.92
C LYS A 27 -13.85 3.12 -2.47
N LYS A 28 -14.87 2.36 -2.09
CA LYS A 28 -16.14 2.91 -1.55
C LYS A 28 -15.96 3.58 -0.20
N GLN A 29 -15.20 2.92 0.69
CA GLN A 29 -14.95 3.43 2.04
C GLN A 29 -13.75 4.38 2.11
N LEU A 30 -12.94 4.47 1.04
CA LEU A 30 -11.67 5.18 0.98
C LEU A 30 -10.73 4.72 2.12
N LYS A 31 -10.62 3.39 2.27
CA LYS A 31 -9.80 2.75 3.30
C LYS A 31 -8.99 1.59 2.75
N LEU A 32 -7.83 1.39 3.35
CA LEU A 32 -7.00 0.21 3.19
C LEU A 32 -7.00 -0.57 4.50
N TYR A 33 -7.11 -1.88 4.39
CA TYR A 33 -7.03 -2.83 5.49
C TYR A 33 -5.90 -3.83 5.24
N VAL A 34 -5.19 -4.21 6.29
CA VAL A 34 -4.40 -5.45 6.31
C VAL A 34 -5.17 -6.44 7.16
N VAL A 35 -5.43 -7.61 6.61
CA VAL A 35 -6.10 -8.70 7.31
C VAL A 35 -5.19 -9.91 7.38
N ASP A 36 -5.22 -10.61 8.50
CA ASP A 36 -4.45 -11.83 8.74
C ASP A 36 -5.14 -13.08 8.16
N GLU A 37 -4.57 -14.25 8.42
CA GLU A 37 -5.10 -15.56 7.99
C GLU A 37 -6.49 -15.87 8.57
N LYS A 38 -6.83 -15.29 9.73
CA LYS A 38 -8.13 -15.46 10.39
C LYS A 38 -9.18 -14.48 9.88
N ASN A 39 -8.81 -13.58 8.95
CA ASN A 39 -9.57 -12.44 8.47
C ASN A 39 -9.76 -11.32 9.52
N ASP A 40 -8.94 -11.30 10.56
CA ASP A 40 -8.95 -10.19 11.51
C ASP A 40 -8.18 -9.00 10.94
N THR A 41 -8.73 -7.79 11.11
CA THR A 41 -8.05 -6.56 10.70
C THR A 41 -6.93 -6.22 11.68
N VAL A 42 -5.69 -6.33 11.22
CA VAL A 42 -4.48 -6.03 12.00
C VAL A 42 -3.93 -4.63 11.77
N PHE A 43 -4.35 -3.98 10.67
CA PHE A 43 -4.02 -2.59 10.36
C PHE A 43 -5.10 -1.98 9.47
N GLN A 44 -5.36 -0.69 9.60
CA GLN A 44 -6.18 0.07 8.67
C GLN A 44 -5.76 1.54 8.61
N CYS A 45 -5.99 2.18 7.46
CA CYS A 45 -5.78 3.61 7.30
C CYS A 45 -6.71 4.19 6.22
N PRO A 46 -7.01 5.50 6.27
CA PRO A 46 -7.69 6.18 5.19
C PRO A 46 -6.76 6.31 3.97
N ILE A 47 -7.36 6.33 2.78
CA ILE A 47 -6.64 6.46 1.51
C ILE A 47 -7.29 7.51 0.61
N ALA A 48 -6.56 7.88 -0.46
CA ALA A 48 -7.14 8.45 -1.67
C ALA A 48 -6.95 7.45 -2.82
N CYS A 49 -7.91 7.40 -3.73
CA CYS A 49 -7.88 6.57 -4.92
C CYS A 49 -8.19 7.38 -6.19
N GLY A 50 -8.28 6.71 -7.33
CA GLY A 50 -8.54 7.34 -8.63
C GLY A 50 -9.73 8.29 -8.61
N GLU A 51 -9.58 9.43 -9.29
CA GLU A 51 -10.58 10.49 -9.40
C GLU A 51 -11.90 9.96 -9.99
N ASN A 52 -11.80 9.06 -10.97
CA ASN A 52 -12.95 8.47 -11.66
C ASN A 52 -13.33 7.10 -11.12
N LEU A 53 -14.63 6.82 -11.11
CA LEU A 53 -15.20 5.53 -10.72
C LEU A 53 -14.90 4.42 -11.75
N GLY A 54 -14.96 3.18 -11.29
CA GLY A 54 -14.82 1.97 -12.09
C GLY A 54 -13.39 1.49 -12.25
N ASN A 55 -13.23 0.45 -13.07
CA ASN A 55 -11.95 -0.20 -13.29
C ASN A 55 -11.06 0.60 -14.26
N LYS A 56 -9.75 0.55 -14.03
CA LYS A 56 -8.75 1.11 -14.94
C LYS A 56 -8.70 0.35 -16.25
N THR A 57 -8.80 1.08 -17.38
CA THR A 57 -8.83 0.50 -18.74
C THR A 57 -7.80 1.12 -19.68
N ARG A 58 -7.30 2.32 -19.37
CA ARG A 58 -6.29 3.03 -20.17
C ARG A 58 -5.43 3.97 -19.32
N ILE A 59 -4.27 4.34 -19.85
CA ILE A 59 -3.42 5.39 -19.26
C ILE A 59 -4.19 6.72 -19.29
N GLY A 60 -4.10 7.48 -18.19
CA GLY A 60 -4.74 8.80 -18.08
C GLY A 60 -6.24 8.78 -17.75
N ASP A 61 -6.87 7.61 -17.58
CA ASP A 61 -8.28 7.50 -17.21
C ASP A 61 -8.60 7.89 -15.76
N LYS A 62 -7.56 8.10 -14.96
CA LYS A 62 -7.63 8.45 -13.52
C LYS A 62 -8.46 7.48 -12.69
N LYS A 63 -8.48 6.22 -13.08
CA LYS A 63 -9.15 5.14 -12.37
C LYS A 63 -8.15 4.27 -11.64
N THR A 64 -8.49 3.85 -10.43
CA THR A 64 -7.76 2.80 -9.71
C THR A 64 -8.22 1.43 -10.23
N PRO A 65 -7.29 0.52 -10.57
CA PRO A 65 -7.66 -0.81 -11.05
C PRO A 65 -8.45 -1.59 -10.02
N GLU A 66 -9.28 -2.51 -10.48
CA GLU A 66 -10.06 -3.43 -9.68
C GLU A 66 -9.57 -4.86 -9.89
N GLY A 67 -9.53 -5.65 -8.84
CA GLY A 67 -9.08 -7.03 -8.90
C GLY A 67 -8.07 -7.39 -7.83
N THR A 68 -7.39 -8.51 -8.04
CA THR A 68 -6.39 -9.03 -7.11
C THR A 68 -5.02 -8.99 -7.77
N PHE A 69 -4.10 -8.35 -7.09
CA PHE A 69 -2.73 -8.09 -7.53
C PHE A 69 -1.74 -8.53 -6.46
N ASN A 70 -0.44 -8.45 -6.77
CA ASN A 70 0.62 -8.70 -5.80
C ASN A 70 1.57 -7.50 -5.74
N ILE A 71 2.16 -7.26 -4.57
CA ILE A 71 3.30 -6.35 -4.44
C ILE A 71 4.49 -7.03 -5.11
N ILE A 72 5.02 -6.43 -6.19
CA ILE A 72 6.16 -6.98 -6.92
C ILE A 72 7.47 -6.27 -6.60
N LYS A 73 7.40 -5.07 -6.04
CA LYS A 73 8.58 -4.32 -5.61
C LYS A 73 8.21 -3.24 -4.60
N MET A 74 9.14 -2.97 -3.68
CA MET A 74 9.02 -1.94 -2.66
C MET A 74 10.21 -1.00 -2.81
N TYR A 75 9.95 0.30 -2.96
CA TYR A 75 10.97 1.31 -3.21
C TYR A 75 11.01 2.36 -2.11
N ASP A 76 12.20 2.87 -1.83
CA ASP A 76 12.36 4.20 -1.28
C ASP A 76 12.02 5.22 -2.39
N ALA A 77 11.01 6.03 -2.17
CA ALA A 77 10.50 6.99 -3.14
C ALA A 77 10.77 8.45 -2.73
N THR A 78 11.58 8.68 -1.70
CA THR A 78 11.87 10.02 -1.15
C THR A 78 12.39 11.00 -2.20
N SER A 79 13.19 10.51 -3.15
CA SER A 79 13.77 11.33 -4.22
C SER A 79 12.95 11.37 -5.52
N TRP A 80 11.80 10.67 -5.55
CA TRP A 80 11.00 10.61 -6.75
C TRP A 80 10.23 11.91 -6.98
N LYS A 81 10.13 12.28 -8.26
CA LYS A 81 9.42 13.49 -8.70
C LYS A 81 8.24 13.13 -9.59
N HIS A 82 7.21 13.96 -9.55
CA HIS A 82 6.04 13.86 -10.44
C HIS A 82 5.55 15.23 -10.84
N ASP A 83 5.10 15.35 -12.10
CA ASP A 83 4.40 16.52 -12.60
C ASP A 83 2.89 16.23 -12.63
N PHE A 84 2.17 16.84 -11.72
CA PHE A 84 0.71 16.71 -11.60
C PHE A 84 -0.07 17.45 -12.69
N LYS A 85 0.63 18.06 -13.65
CA LYS A 85 0.04 18.82 -14.76
C LYS A 85 -0.80 20.02 -14.31
N ASP A 86 -0.50 20.56 -13.13
CA ASP A 86 -1.17 21.72 -12.53
C ASP A 86 -0.43 23.04 -12.78
N GLY A 87 0.51 23.05 -13.72
CA GLY A 87 1.32 24.23 -14.09
C GLY A 87 2.48 24.52 -13.14
N LYS A 88 2.69 23.73 -12.10
CA LYS A 88 3.76 23.93 -11.10
C LYS A 88 4.99 23.04 -11.35
N GLY A 89 4.97 22.22 -12.41
CA GLY A 89 6.07 21.35 -12.82
C GLY A 89 6.37 20.20 -11.88
N MET A 90 7.58 19.65 -12.01
CA MET A 90 8.01 18.46 -11.24
C MET A 90 8.16 18.76 -9.76
N ARG A 91 7.48 17.98 -8.89
CA ARG A 91 7.55 18.08 -7.44
C ARG A 91 8.27 16.89 -6.82
N LEU A 92 9.28 17.19 -6.02
CA LEU A 92 10.04 16.20 -5.25
C LEU A 92 9.17 15.58 -4.14
N GLY A 93 9.36 14.28 -3.88
CA GLY A 93 8.65 13.55 -2.83
C GLY A 93 7.18 13.31 -3.13
N ALA A 94 6.76 13.47 -4.37
CA ALA A 94 5.36 13.33 -4.82
C ALA A 94 4.69 12.02 -4.35
N TYR A 95 5.48 10.95 -4.20
CA TYR A 95 5.03 9.62 -3.77
C TYR A 95 5.27 9.34 -2.29
N GLY A 96 5.69 10.35 -1.51
CA GLY A 96 6.08 10.17 -0.12
C GLY A 96 7.36 9.33 0.04
N PRO A 97 7.55 8.69 1.22
CA PRO A 97 8.79 7.97 1.51
C PRO A 97 8.88 6.60 0.84
N LEU A 98 7.75 5.94 0.55
CA LEU A 98 7.71 4.56 0.08
C LEU A 98 6.70 4.40 -1.06
N PHE A 99 7.03 3.52 -2.02
CA PHE A 99 6.16 3.09 -3.12
C PHE A 99 6.18 1.58 -3.26
N PHE A 100 5.03 0.92 -3.12
CA PHE A 100 4.84 -0.51 -3.31
C PHE A 100 4.16 -0.76 -4.64
N ARG A 101 4.94 -1.23 -5.62
CA ARG A 101 4.46 -1.49 -6.99
C ARG A 101 3.60 -2.74 -7.03
N LEU A 102 2.46 -2.66 -7.74
CA LEU A 102 1.56 -3.77 -8.01
C LEU A 102 1.76 -4.32 -9.44
N ASN A 103 1.52 -5.63 -9.62
CA ASN A 103 1.56 -6.29 -10.93
C ASN A 103 0.24 -6.13 -11.70
N VAL A 104 -0.16 -4.90 -11.97
CA VAL A 104 -1.39 -4.62 -12.71
C VAL A 104 -1.17 -4.87 -14.21
N PRO A 105 -1.88 -5.83 -14.87
CA PRO A 105 -1.68 -6.10 -16.29
C PRO A 105 -1.88 -4.87 -17.16
N GLY A 106 -0.89 -4.58 -18.02
CA GLY A 106 -0.92 -3.41 -18.92
C GLY A 106 -0.57 -2.07 -18.26
N PHE A 107 -0.28 -2.02 -16.94
CA PHE A 107 0.02 -0.78 -16.22
C PHE A 107 1.20 -0.97 -15.27
N ASN A 108 2.33 -0.35 -15.56
CA ASN A 108 3.56 -0.51 -14.78
C ASN A 108 3.70 0.45 -13.60
N ASP A 109 2.85 1.49 -13.52
CA ASP A 109 3.03 2.61 -12.60
C ASP A 109 1.96 2.69 -11.51
N ILE A 110 1.28 1.59 -11.27
CA ILE A 110 0.27 1.49 -10.22
C ILE A 110 0.88 0.93 -8.93
N GLY A 111 0.57 1.58 -7.83
CA GLY A 111 1.08 1.16 -6.52
C GLY A 111 0.35 1.80 -5.34
N LEU A 112 0.82 1.40 -4.16
CA LEU A 112 0.45 1.97 -2.86
C LEU A 112 1.59 2.89 -2.44
N HIS A 113 1.32 4.15 -2.07
CA HIS A 113 2.39 5.08 -1.73
C HIS A 113 1.94 6.20 -0.79
N GLY A 114 2.91 6.94 -0.23
CA GLY A 114 2.66 8.16 0.50
C GLY A 114 2.30 9.35 -0.41
N THR A 115 2.29 10.56 0.14
CA THR A 115 1.92 11.75 -0.66
C THR A 115 2.49 13.03 -0.05
N ILE A 116 2.68 14.05 -0.88
CA ILE A 116 2.91 15.44 -0.44
C ILE A 116 1.61 16.23 -0.25
N PHE A 117 0.44 15.59 -0.49
CA PHE A 117 -0.89 16.19 -0.35
C PHE A 117 -1.71 15.44 0.71
N PRO A 118 -1.36 15.53 1.99
CA PRO A 118 -2.06 14.79 3.06
C PRO A 118 -3.55 15.17 3.17
N GLU A 119 -3.93 16.39 2.74
CA GLU A 119 -5.30 16.88 2.67
C GLU A 119 -6.17 16.13 1.64
N SER A 120 -5.55 15.46 0.66
CA SER A 120 -6.26 14.66 -0.35
C SER A 120 -6.71 13.29 0.17
N ILE A 121 -6.22 12.86 1.33
CA ILE A 121 -6.59 11.56 1.91
C ILE A 121 -8.05 11.58 2.38
N GLY A 122 -8.79 10.55 2.03
CA GLY A 122 -10.24 10.48 2.22
C GLY A 122 -11.03 10.98 1.00
N THR A 123 -10.38 11.21 -0.14
CA THR A 123 -11.04 11.66 -1.37
C THR A 123 -10.65 10.81 -2.59
N ARG A 124 -11.40 10.99 -3.68
CA ARG A 124 -11.02 10.51 -5.01
C ARG A 124 -10.25 11.61 -5.73
N SER A 125 -8.93 11.49 -5.76
CA SER A 125 -8.05 12.57 -6.28
C SER A 125 -6.75 12.08 -6.89
N SER A 126 -6.54 10.75 -7.00
CA SER A 126 -5.33 10.22 -7.62
C SER A 126 -5.49 9.96 -9.12
N GLU A 127 -4.36 9.79 -9.80
CA GLU A 127 -4.33 9.40 -11.23
C GLU A 127 -4.49 7.88 -11.44
N GLY A 128 -4.70 7.13 -10.34
CA GLY A 128 -4.94 5.68 -10.35
C GLY A 128 -4.26 4.91 -9.23
N CYS A 129 -3.18 5.42 -8.65
CA CYS A 129 -2.54 4.83 -7.48
C CYS A 129 -3.41 4.97 -6.22
N VAL A 130 -3.11 4.16 -5.23
CA VAL A 130 -3.67 4.26 -3.88
C VAL A 130 -2.71 5.08 -3.02
N ARG A 131 -3.14 6.26 -2.58
CA ARG A 131 -2.36 7.17 -1.75
C ARG A 131 -2.77 7.06 -0.29
N MET A 132 -1.80 7.21 0.61
CA MET A 132 -2.04 7.33 2.04
C MET A 132 -1.12 8.39 2.66
N ARG A 133 -1.33 8.76 3.90
CA ARG A 133 -0.40 9.65 4.60
C ARG A 133 0.97 9.00 4.72
N ASN A 134 2.02 9.82 4.78
CA ASN A 134 3.40 9.33 4.89
C ASN A 134 3.62 8.51 6.17
N GLU A 135 2.95 8.86 7.25
CA GLU A 135 2.99 8.11 8.50
C GLU A 135 2.32 6.74 8.34
N ASP A 136 1.19 6.68 7.60
CA ASP A 136 0.44 5.45 7.41
C ASP A 136 1.19 4.46 6.53
N ILE A 137 1.85 4.89 5.43
CA ILE A 137 2.67 3.97 4.60
C ILE A 137 3.88 3.43 5.38
N LYS A 138 4.48 4.22 6.28
CA LYS A 138 5.55 3.76 7.18
C LYS A 138 5.04 2.73 8.19
N ARG A 139 3.84 2.93 8.75
CA ARG A 139 3.19 1.98 9.66
C ARG A 139 2.71 0.72 8.95
N LEU A 140 2.33 0.82 7.68
CA LEU A 140 1.94 -0.31 6.84
C LEU A 140 3.16 -1.19 6.48
N TYR A 141 4.33 -0.59 6.26
CA TYR A 141 5.54 -1.26 5.78
C TYR A 141 5.89 -2.57 6.51
N PRO A 142 5.87 -2.64 7.87
CA PRO A 142 6.21 -3.88 8.60
C PRO A 142 5.28 -5.07 8.31
N TYR A 143 4.08 -4.83 7.81
CA TYR A 143 3.13 -5.89 7.44
C TYR A 143 3.34 -6.41 6.03
N CYS A 144 4.08 -5.66 5.18
CA CYS A 144 4.18 -5.88 3.74
C CYS A 144 5.41 -6.70 3.36
N PHE A 145 5.27 -7.50 2.31
CA PHE A 145 6.36 -8.26 1.69
C PHE A 145 6.13 -8.39 0.19
N ILE A 146 7.20 -8.68 -0.56
CA ILE A 146 7.11 -8.95 -2.00
C ILE A 146 6.35 -10.27 -2.20
N GLY A 147 5.34 -10.27 -3.07
CA GLY A 147 4.41 -11.37 -3.28
C GLY A 147 3.10 -11.22 -2.49
N MET A 148 3.00 -10.27 -1.54
CA MET A 148 1.79 -10.04 -0.77
C MET A 148 0.61 -9.71 -1.67
N THR A 149 -0.52 -10.37 -1.43
CA THR A 149 -1.76 -10.15 -2.16
C THR A 149 -2.42 -8.83 -1.78
N VAL A 150 -2.87 -8.09 -2.78
CA VAL A 150 -3.60 -6.83 -2.68
C VAL A 150 -4.88 -6.94 -3.49
N THR A 151 -6.02 -6.98 -2.83
CA THR A 151 -7.35 -6.95 -3.48
C THR A 151 -7.89 -5.53 -3.46
N ILE A 152 -8.15 -4.98 -4.63
CA ILE A 152 -8.81 -3.68 -4.82
C ILE A 152 -10.25 -3.97 -5.21
N GLU A 153 -11.19 -3.62 -4.33
CA GLU A 153 -12.61 -3.89 -4.51
C GLU A 153 -13.19 -3.10 -5.69
N LYS A 154 -14.23 -3.67 -6.30
CA LYS A 154 -14.97 -3.00 -7.36
C LYS A 154 -15.71 -1.78 -6.80
N ASP A 155 -15.83 -0.74 -7.62
CA ASP A 155 -16.83 0.28 -7.36
C ASP A 155 -18.23 -0.33 -7.58
N GLU A 156 -19.07 -0.28 -6.56
CA GLU A 156 -20.50 -0.56 -6.74
C GLU A 156 -21.11 0.67 -7.44
N LEU A 157 -21.55 0.47 -8.68
CA LEU A 157 -22.26 1.47 -9.49
C LEU A 157 -23.74 1.44 -9.16
#